data_4ec93295e1db3253b8c1060313749af1
#
_entry.id   4ec93295e1db3253b8c1060313749af1
#
_cell.length_a   1.000
_cell.length_b   1.000
_cell.length_c   1.000
_cell.angle_alpha   90.00
_cell.angle_beta   90.00
_cell.angle_gamma   90.00
#
_symmetry.space_group_name_H-M   'P 1'
#
loop_
_entity.id
_entity.type
_entity.pdbx_description
1 polymer ?
#
loop_
_entity_poly.entity_id
_entity_poly.type
_entity_poly.pdbx_seq_one_letter_code
_entity_poly.pdbx_strand_id
1 'polypeptide(L)'
;MATTVVHHERSGKCEPETEAGPLLRLLLRRRGLVLLASLLLMILAGVAGRDAGDKLTSGAYLDPSAESQRAAALLTQEFPGGPPNLILIAEAGKGTVESPATLASGRELTAQLAETPGVGAVHSYWATPDPSLRADDGRSALIALQLTGGEHAAQETAARIIDDLGEDSGTLRVSATGPAAVGLAVDEQAESDLVSAEMVTLPITLLVLLLVFGSAIAAGLPLLVGAGAVVGTLAVLGLLAEATTMSTYALNLTTALGFGLAVDYSLFLVTRFREERRAGRTVEDAVVITVRTAGRTVVFSALTVALSLSALLLFPMPFLRSLGYAGIAITALAALTAVVLIPAMLALVGHRLDRVDLFAPIRRRFTRRRARVGEDRLTWHRIAALVMRRPVLILVSVSAVLILLVLPFAGVRFGLLDHRTLPADHPVAKTAERLARDYPSAAEDPITVGVPGREATPVGEDELDQYAARLSTLPGVATVETVTGRYVDGQTTATTGQQADRLNASYTSAAGTWVAVTPSAADPADARSVVRDIRDQPAPGPVLVGGSAATLVDATDTIAD
;
A
#
# COMPACT_ATOMS: atom_id res chain seq x y z
N MET A 1 -38.00 82.68 -9.06
CA MET A 1 -36.57 82.43 -9.32
C MET A 1 -36.33 80.94 -9.20
N ALA A 2 -36.27 80.26 -10.32
CA ALA A 2 -36.06 78.82 -10.40
C ALA A 2 -34.58 78.53 -10.56
N THR A 3 -33.98 77.74 -9.71
CA THR A 3 -32.61 77.31 -9.81
C THR A 3 -32.61 75.84 -10.24
N THR A 4 -32.25 75.59 -11.52
CA THR A 4 -32.13 74.31 -12.15
C THR A 4 -30.84 73.65 -11.65
N VAL A 5 -30.94 72.49 -10.99
CA VAL A 5 -29.81 71.63 -10.62
C VAL A 5 -29.59 70.62 -11.75
N VAL A 6 -28.49 70.78 -12.48
CA VAL A 6 -28.02 69.82 -13.50
C VAL A 6 -27.35 68.66 -12.81
N HIS A 7 -27.96 67.49 -12.84
CA HIS A 7 -27.33 66.22 -12.48
C HIS A 7 -26.38 65.79 -13.61
N HIS A 8 -25.09 65.86 -13.35
CA HIS A 8 -24.06 65.26 -14.18
C HIS A 8 -23.90 63.80 -13.74
N GLU A 9 -24.56 62.87 -14.40
CA GLU A 9 -24.27 61.44 -14.34
C GLU A 9 -22.89 61.19 -14.95
N ARG A 10 -21.87 61.05 -14.09
CA ARG A 10 -20.62 60.45 -14.47
C ARG A 10 -20.79 58.92 -14.44
N SER A 11 -21.18 58.37 -15.61
CA SER A 11 -21.03 56.96 -15.93
C SER A 11 -19.53 56.62 -16.00
N GLY A 12 -18.90 56.44 -14.87
CA GLY A 12 -17.55 55.87 -14.77
C GLY A 12 -17.64 54.33 -14.89
N LYS A 13 -17.65 53.82 -16.10
CA LYS A 13 -17.27 52.44 -16.36
C LYS A 13 -15.81 52.25 -15.95
N CYS A 14 -15.53 51.85 -14.71
CA CYS A 14 -14.31 51.16 -14.37
C CYS A 14 -14.35 49.77 -15.06
N GLU A 15 -13.94 49.72 -16.32
CA GLU A 15 -13.47 48.48 -16.91
C GLU A 15 -12.12 48.15 -16.25
N PRO A 16 -12.01 47.05 -15.47
CA PRO A 16 -10.70 46.57 -15.10
C PRO A 16 -10.04 46.10 -16.40
N GLU A 17 -9.01 46.80 -16.86
CA GLU A 17 -8.13 46.31 -17.93
C GLU A 17 -7.64 44.94 -17.57
N THR A 18 -8.20 43.94 -18.25
CA THR A 18 -7.87 42.52 -18.07
C THR A 18 -6.58 42.25 -18.87
N GLU A 19 -5.46 42.85 -18.43
CA GLU A 19 -4.17 42.52 -19.03
C GLU A 19 -3.81 41.05 -18.67
N ALA A 20 -4.06 40.17 -19.62
CA ALA A 20 -3.59 38.81 -19.53
C ALA A 20 -2.06 38.77 -19.43
N GLY A 21 -1.51 38.10 -18.43
CA GLY A 21 -0.06 37.89 -18.33
C GLY A 21 0.50 37.20 -19.59
N PRO A 22 1.80 37.36 -19.90
CA PRO A 22 2.39 36.86 -21.15
C PRO A 22 2.18 35.37 -21.38
N LEU A 23 2.23 34.54 -20.35
CA LEU A 23 1.97 33.08 -20.42
C LEU A 23 0.51 32.79 -20.80
N LEU A 24 -0.44 33.50 -20.22
CA LEU A 24 -1.86 33.27 -20.48
C LEU A 24 -2.24 33.74 -21.89
N ARG A 25 -1.62 34.85 -22.41
CA ARG A 25 -1.77 35.27 -23.79
C ARG A 25 -1.21 34.23 -24.77
N LEU A 26 -0.09 33.58 -24.45
CA LEU A 26 0.49 32.50 -25.25
C LEU A 26 -0.43 31.30 -25.30
N LEU A 27 -0.96 30.85 -24.13
CA LEU A 27 -1.92 29.77 -24.02
C LEU A 27 -3.18 29.98 -24.87
N LEU A 28 -3.73 31.21 -24.86
CA LEU A 28 -4.93 31.54 -25.63
C LEU A 28 -4.66 31.63 -27.14
N ARG A 29 -3.53 32.20 -27.53
CA ARG A 29 -3.14 32.36 -28.96
C ARG A 29 -2.77 31.01 -29.61
N ARG A 30 -2.08 30.14 -28.87
CA ARG A 30 -1.56 28.87 -29.38
C ARG A 30 -2.24 27.65 -28.72
N ARG A 31 -3.55 27.77 -28.42
CA ARG A 31 -4.35 26.76 -27.75
C ARG A 31 -4.21 25.34 -28.33
N GLY A 32 -4.15 25.21 -29.67
CA GLY A 32 -3.95 23.92 -30.33
C GLY A 32 -2.56 23.33 -30.09
N LEU A 33 -1.51 24.16 -30.06
CA LEU A 33 -0.14 23.74 -29.76
C LEU A 33 -0.01 23.30 -28.30
N VAL A 34 -0.68 23.98 -27.37
CA VAL A 34 -0.69 23.62 -25.96
C VAL A 34 -1.35 22.27 -25.76
N LEU A 35 -2.50 22.03 -26.39
CA LEU A 35 -3.19 20.73 -26.33
C LEU A 35 -2.35 19.61 -26.96
N LEU A 36 -1.71 19.88 -28.10
CA LEU A 36 -0.82 18.90 -28.74
C LEU A 36 0.40 18.60 -27.88
N ALA A 37 1.02 19.63 -27.29
CA ALA A 37 2.16 19.48 -26.39
C ALA A 37 1.78 18.72 -25.11
N SER A 38 0.60 19.01 -24.53
CA SER A 38 0.08 18.27 -23.37
C SER A 38 -0.20 16.81 -23.71
N LEU A 39 -0.77 16.53 -24.88
CA LEU A 39 -1.00 15.16 -25.35
C LEU A 39 0.32 14.42 -25.58
N LEU A 40 1.29 15.07 -26.24
CA LEU A 40 2.61 14.48 -26.47
C LEU A 40 3.33 14.18 -25.14
N LEU A 41 3.29 15.14 -24.20
CA LEU A 41 3.86 14.95 -22.87
C LEU A 41 3.18 13.80 -22.13
N MET A 42 1.86 13.67 -22.23
CA MET A 42 1.11 12.56 -21.63
C MET A 42 1.48 11.21 -22.26
N ILE A 43 1.68 11.15 -23.57
CA ILE A 43 2.15 9.93 -24.24
C ILE A 43 3.57 9.58 -23.80
N LEU A 44 4.48 10.55 -23.74
CA LEU A 44 5.86 10.35 -23.27
C LEU A 44 5.89 9.90 -21.81
N ALA A 45 5.09 10.52 -20.97
CA ALA A 45 4.94 10.11 -19.57
C ALA A 45 4.36 8.69 -19.45
N GLY A 46 3.37 8.33 -20.30
CA GLY A 46 2.82 6.98 -20.34
C GLY A 46 3.84 5.92 -20.73
N VAL A 47 4.71 6.22 -21.70
CA VAL A 47 5.82 5.34 -22.09
C VAL A 47 6.86 5.23 -20.98
N ALA A 48 7.21 6.35 -20.34
CA ALA A 48 8.20 6.36 -19.24
C ALA A 48 7.68 5.69 -17.97
N GLY A 49 6.38 5.76 -17.71
CA GLY A 49 5.75 5.18 -16.52
C GLY A 49 5.16 3.77 -16.72
N ARG A 50 5.27 3.18 -17.91
CA ARG A 50 4.64 1.86 -18.19
C ARG A 50 5.15 0.75 -17.27
N ASP A 51 6.45 0.74 -16.97
CA ASP A 51 7.13 -0.25 -16.14
C ASP A 51 7.23 0.21 -14.66
N ALA A 52 6.45 1.26 -14.27
CA ALA A 52 6.53 1.79 -12.90
C ALA A 52 6.01 0.77 -11.88
N GLY A 53 4.96 0.01 -12.21
CA GLY A 53 4.41 -1.02 -11.33
C GLY A 53 5.44 -2.08 -10.96
N ASP A 54 6.20 -2.58 -11.94
CA ASP A 54 7.19 -3.65 -11.77
C ASP A 54 8.42 -3.22 -10.93
N LYS A 55 8.65 -1.89 -10.81
CA LYS A 55 9.74 -1.32 -10.00
C LYS A 55 9.35 -1.03 -8.56
N LEU A 56 8.08 -1.16 -8.22
CA LEU A 56 7.57 -0.88 -6.89
C LEU A 56 7.52 -2.17 -6.07
N THR A 57 7.80 -2.06 -4.77
CA THR A 57 7.80 -3.18 -3.85
C THR A 57 6.59 -3.14 -2.95
N SER A 58 5.96 -4.28 -2.73
CA SER A 58 4.83 -4.44 -1.81
C SER A 58 5.21 -4.34 -0.34
N GLY A 59 6.45 -4.68 -0.03
CA GLY A 59 7.04 -4.47 1.29
C GLY A 59 7.32 -2.99 1.60
N ALA A 60 8.45 -2.71 2.18
CA ALA A 60 8.91 -1.37 2.54
C ALA A 60 8.09 -0.67 3.65
N TYR A 61 7.32 -1.45 4.44
CA TYR A 61 6.59 -0.91 5.60
C TYR A 61 7.50 -0.49 6.74
N LEU A 62 8.72 -1.01 6.76
CA LEU A 62 9.64 -0.93 7.89
C LEU A 62 10.85 -0.08 7.52
N ASP A 63 11.42 0.54 8.53
CA ASP A 63 12.72 1.19 8.39
C ASP A 63 13.80 0.12 8.11
N PRO A 64 14.52 0.17 6.96
CA PRO A 64 15.60 -0.77 6.68
C PRO A 64 16.72 -0.75 7.72
N SER A 65 16.85 0.34 8.49
CA SER A 65 17.83 0.47 9.58
C SER A 65 17.35 -0.13 10.90
N ALA A 66 16.08 -0.53 11.01
CA ALA A 66 15.53 -1.16 12.20
C ALA A 66 16.26 -2.47 12.53
N GLU A 67 16.35 -2.79 13.81
CA GLU A 67 17.08 -3.98 14.26
C GLU A 67 16.49 -5.26 13.66
N SER A 68 15.17 -5.40 13.65
CA SER A 68 14.48 -6.57 13.09
C SER A 68 14.75 -6.74 11.58
N GLN A 69 14.88 -5.64 10.83
CA GLN A 69 15.22 -5.71 9.40
C GLN A 69 16.67 -6.13 9.17
N ARG A 70 17.59 -5.64 9.99
CA ARG A 70 18.98 -6.08 9.95
C ARG A 70 19.14 -7.56 10.34
N ALA A 71 18.36 -8.02 11.33
CA ALA A 71 18.30 -9.43 11.70
C ALA A 71 17.77 -10.30 10.55
N ALA A 72 16.67 -9.88 9.91
CA ALA A 72 16.10 -10.60 8.77
C ALA A 72 17.08 -10.65 7.58
N ALA A 73 17.74 -9.54 7.28
CA ALA A 73 18.76 -9.48 6.22
C ALA A 73 19.95 -10.41 6.52
N LEU A 74 20.45 -10.41 7.75
CA LEU A 74 21.51 -11.31 8.18
C LEU A 74 21.11 -12.78 7.98
N LEU A 75 19.92 -13.17 8.45
CA LEU A 75 19.45 -14.55 8.37
C LEU A 75 19.21 -14.99 6.92
N THR A 76 18.66 -14.12 6.09
CA THR A 76 18.36 -14.47 4.68
C THR A 76 19.62 -14.55 3.82
N GLN A 77 20.62 -13.70 4.07
CA GLN A 77 21.82 -13.61 3.25
C GLN A 77 22.92 -14.58 3.69
N GLU A 78 23.07 -14.79 4.98
CA GLU A 78 24.23 -15.47 5.55
C GLU A 78 23.92 -16.89 6.07
N PHE A 79 22.63 -17.21 6.29
CA PHE A 79 22.24 -18.52 6.84
C PHE A 79 21.37 -19.28 5.84
N PRO A 80 21.92 -20.20 5.05
CA PRO A 80 21.14 -21.03 4.11
C PRO A 80 20.08 -21.91 4.79
N GLY A 81 20.25 -22.22 6.08
CA GLY A 81 19.29 -22.98 6.90
C GLY A 81 18.39 -22.10 7.78
N GLY A 82 18.27 -20.81 7.49
CA GLY A 82 17.42 -19.88 8.25
C GLY A 82 15.91 -20.21 8.17
N PRO A 83 15.06 -19.39 8.81
CA PRO A 83 13.63 -19.68 8.87
C PRO A 83 13.02 -19.73 7.47
N PRO A 84 12.15 -20.73 7.17
CA PRO A 84 11.51 -20.87 5.88
C PRO A 84 10.53 -19.72 5.65
N ASN A 85 10.49 -19.20 4.41
CA ASN A 85 9.58 -18.13 4.01
C ASN A 85 8.54 -18.58 2.97
N LEU A 86 8.65 -19.81 2.43
CA LEU A 86 7.62 -20.46 1.63
C LEU A 86 7.38 -21.87 2.17
N ILE A 87 6.13 -22.21 2.43
CA ILE A 87 5.73 -23.52 2.95
C ILE A 87 4.72 -24.14 1.98
N LEU A 88 5.04 -25.35 1.52
CA LEU A 88 4.17 -26.13 0.66
C LEU A 88 3.60 -27.31 1.45
N ILE A 89 2.28 -27.47 1.42
CA ILE A 89 1.58 -28.67 1.91
C ILE A 89 1.31 -29.53 0.69
N ALA A 90 1.97 -30.68 0.61
CA ALA A 90 1.78 -31.64 -0.45
C ALA A 90 0.92 -32.83 0.05
N GLU A 91 -0.26 -32.98 -0.52
CA GLU A 91 -1.25 -33.99 -0.17
C GLU A 91 -1.26 -35.13 -1.20
N ALA A 92 -1.26 -36.36 -0.72
CA ALA A 92 -1.39 -37.54 -1.56
C ALA A 92 -2.79 -37.61 -2.18
N GLY A 93 -2.88 -37.64 -3.51
CA GLY A 93 -4.14 -37.79 -4.22
C GLY A 93 -4.88 -39.11 -3.89
N LYS A 94 -4.12 -40.16 -3.59
CA LYS A 94 -4.63 -41.46 -3.12
C LYS A 94 -3.64 -42.08 -2.13
N GLY A 95 -4.14 -42.63 -1.03
CA GLY A 95 -3.32 -43.32 -0.03
C GLY A 95 -2.63 -42.35 0.93
N THR A 96 -1.39 -42.64 1.27
CA THR A 96 -0.56 -41.87 2.23
C THR A 96 0.68 -41.32 1.53
N VAL A 97 1.36 -40.36 2.19
CA VAL A 97 2.64 -39.78 1.70
C VAL A 97 3.76 -40.82 1.64
N GLU A 98 3.60 -41.98 2.28
CA GLU A 98 4.55 -43.10 2.29
C GLU A 98 4.25 -44.14 1.17
N SER A 99 3.15 -43.98 0.41
CA SER A 99 2.87 -44.89 -0.69
C SER A 99 3.96 -44.80 -1.78
N PRO A 100 4.36 -45.88 -2.45
CA PRO A 100 5.53 -45.87 -3.36
C PRO A 100 5.48 -44.80 -4.44
N ALA A 101 4.29 -44.56 -5.01
CA ALA A 101 4.12 -43.54 -6.06
C ALA A 101 4.28 -42.12 -5.48
N THR A 102 3.65 -41.83 -4.33
CA THR A 102 3.74 -40.53 -3.65
C THR A 102 5.14 -40.25 -3.15
N LEU A 103 5.83 -41.28 -2.64
CA LEU A 103 7.20 -41.18 -2.17
C LEU A 103 8.18 -40.83 -3.31
N ALA A 104 7.98 -41.43 -4.50
CA ALA A 104 8.77 -41.09 -5.69
C ALA A 104 8.51 -39.65 -6.14
N SER A 105 7.24 -39.26 -6.28
CA SER A 105 6.87 -37.88 -6.69
C SER A 105 7.30 -36.84 -5.66
N GLY A 106 7.19 -37.12 -4.35
CA GLY A 106 7.65 -36.19 -3.31
C GLY A 106 9.16 -35.95 -3.32
N ARG A 107 9.96 -37.01 -3.60
CA ARG A 107 11.41 -36.86 -3.76
C ARG A 107 11.77 -36.10 -5.02
N GLU A 108 11.10 -36.39 -6.14
CA GLU A 108 11.31 -35.68 -7.40
C GLU A 108 10.98 -34.20 -7.25
N LEU A 109 9.83 -33.87 -6.66
CA LEU A 109 9.45 -32.49 -6.37
C LEU A 109 10.46 -31.78 -5.47
N THR A 110 10.93 -32.46 -4.40
CA THR A 110 11.95 -31.90 -3.49
C THR A 110 13.26 -31.61 -4.23
N ALA A 111 13.70 -32.50 -5.14
CA ALA A 111 14.91 -32.30 -5.92
C ALA A 111 14.74 -31.14 -6.93
N GLN A 112 13.62 -31.07 -7.62
CA GLN A 112 13.28 -30.00 -8.56
C GLN A 112 13.30 -28.63 -7.85
N LEU A 113 12.66 -28.52 -6.68
CA LEU A 113 12.64 -27.30 -5.88
C LEU A 113 14.04 -26.89 -5.41
N ALA A 114 14.89 -27.84 -5.05
CA ALA A 114 16.28 -27.56 -4.63
C ALA A 114 17.15 -27.01 -5.77
N GLU A 115 16.84 -27.34 -7.03
CA GLU A 115 17.52 -26.83 -8.22
C GLU A 115 16.94 -25.49 -8.73
N THR A 116 15.83 -25.03 -8.16
CA THR A 116 15.16 -23.80 -8.60
C THR A 116 15.97 -22.55 -8.22
N PRO A 117 16.30 -21.65 -9.17
CA PRO A 117 17.03 -20.42 -8.87
C PRO A 117 16.26 -19.54 -7.88
N GLY A 118 16.95 -19.09 -6.84
CA GLY A 118 16.36 -18.28 -5.76
C GLY A 118 15.94 -19.10 -4.54
N VAL A 119 16.07 -20.44 -4.58
CA VAL A 119 15.90 -21.32 -3.43
C VAL A 119 17.25 -21.55 -2.75
N GLY A 120 17.36 -21.19 -1.48
CA GLY A 120 18.58 -21.36 -0.66
C GLY A 120 18.61 -22.71 0.05
N ALA A 121 17.49 -23.13 0.64
CA ALA A 121 17.36 -24.42 1.31
C ALA A 121 15.98 -25.01 1.15
N VAL A 122 15.91 -26.34 1.16
CA VAL A 122 14.65 -27.12 1.11
C VAL A 122 14.66 -28.15 2.23
N HIS A 123 13.70 -28.02 3.14
CA HIS A 123 13.42 -28.99 4.19
C HIS A 123 12.15 -29.75 3.84
N SER A 124 12.25 -31.04 3.57
CA SER A 124 11.13 -31.85 3.10
C SER A 124 11.04 -33.15 3.86
N TYR A 125 9.82 -33.59 4.15
CA TYR A 125 9.55 -34.93 4.71
C TYR A 125 10.19 -36.05 3.89
N TRP A 126 10.22 -35.91 2.56
CA TRP A 126 10.76 -36.93 1.65
C TRP A 126 12.29 -36.93 1.55
N ALA A 127 12.95 -35.82 1.85
CA ALA A 127 14.41 -35.75 1.93
C ALA A 127 14.89 -36.23 3.31
N THR A 128 14.21 -35.85 4.35
CA THR A 128 14.56 -36.13 5.73
C THR A 128 13.28 -36.46 6.49
N PRO A 129 12.96 -37.76 6.69
CA PRO A 129 11.77 -38.16 7.42
C PRO A 129 11.78 -37.62 8.84
N ASP A 130 11.01 -36.54 9.06
CA ASP A 130 10.77 -35.93 10.35
C ASP A 130 9.26 -35.99 10.65
N PRO A 131 8.84 -36.61 11.77
CA PRO A 131 7.42 -36.69 12.13
C PRO A 131 6.71 -35.34 12.19
N SER A 132 7.41 -34.25 12.50
CA SER A 132 6.85 -32.90 12.57
C SER A 132 6.46 -32.34 11.19
N LEU A 133 7.05 -32.87 10.12
CA LEU A 133 6.74 -32.51 8.74
C LEU A 133 5.66 -33.36 8.09
N ARG A 134 5.04 -34.28 8.85
CA ARG A 134 3.95 -35.15 8.39
C ARG A 134 2.69 -34.92 9.21
N ALA A 135 1.54 -34.79 8.56
CA ALA A 135 0.27 -34.72 9.26
C ALA A 135 -0.05 -36.05 9.97
N ASP A 136 -0.79 -36.00 11.08
CA ASP A 136 -1.15 -37.17 11.89
C ASP A 136 -1.92 -38.24 11.08
N ASP A 137 -2.72 -37.79 10.09
CA ASP A 137 -3.48 -38.69 9.19
C ASP A 137 -2.61 -39.37 8.13
N GLY A 138 -1.35 -38.99 8.03
CA GLY A 138 -0.37 -39.49 7.04
C GLY A 138 -0.70 -39.18 5.57
N ARG A 139 -1.66 -38.27 5.31
CA ARG A 139 -2.10 -37.95 3.94
C ARG A 139 -1.38 -36.77 3.34
N SER A 140 -0.80 -35.93 4.14
CA SER A 140 -0.05 -34.77 3.69
C SER A 140 1.30 -34.64 4.40
N ALA A 141 2.23 -33.98 3.75
CA ALA A 141 3.55 -33.66 4.29
C ALA A 141 4.03 -32.28 3.82
N LEU A 142 4.94 -31.71 4.58
CA LEU A 142 5.49 -30.38 4.33
C LEU A 142 6.76 -30.41 3.48
N ILE A 143 6.89 -29.38 2.66
CA ILE A 143 8.14 -28.92 2.08
C ILE A 143 8.29 -27.45 2.49
N ALA A 144 9.25 -27.15 3.33
CA ALA A 144 9.57 -25.82 3.78
C ALA A 144 10.79 -25.30 3.00
N LEU A 145 10.66 -24.13 2.38
CA LEU A 145 11.69 -23.53 1.53
C LEU A 145 12.14 -22.20 2.13
N GLN A 146 13.44 -21.97 2.06
CA GLN A 146 14.02 -20.65 2.27
C GLN A 146 14.33 -20.05 0.90
N LEU A 147 13.61 -18.99 0.54
CA LEU A 147 13.84 -18.21 -0.67
C LEU A 147 14.81 -17.06 -0.35
N THR A 148 15.76 -16.81 -1.23
CA THR A 148 16.82 -15.82 -1.07
C THR A 148 16.55 -14.53 -1.82
N GLY A 149 17.32 -13.47 -1.56
CA GLY A 149 17.30 -12.23 -2.32
C GLY A 149 16.37 -11.13 -1.78
N GLY A 150 15.92 -11.23 -0.54
CA GLY A 150 15.02 -10.25 0.09
C GLY A 150 13.55 -10.48 -0.28
N GLU A 151 12.67 -9.65 0.28
CA GLU A 151 11.21 -9.86 0.23
C GLU A 151 10.65 -9.94 -1.20
N HIS A 152 11.00 -8.98 -2.05
CA HIS A 152 10.50 -8.94 -3.43
C HIS A 152 10.98 -10.12 -4.28
N ALA A 153 12.28 -10.43 -4.22
CA ALA A 153 12.84 -11.58 -4.96
C ALA A 153 12.29 -12.91 -4.46
N ALA A 154 12.01 -13.02 -3.15
CA ALA A 154 11.36 -14.19 -2.57
C ALA A 154 9.91 -14.33 -3.07
N GLN A 155 9.15 -13.23 -3.16
CA GLN A 155 7.79 -13.23 -3.73
C GLN A 155 7.79 -13.61 -5.21
N GLU A 156 8.70 -13.06 -6.03
CA GLU A 156 8.85 -13.46 -7.45
C GLU A 156 9.20 -14.94 -7.60
N THR A 157 10.06 -15.45 -6.74
CA THR A 157 10.44 -16.86 -6.77
C THR A 157 9.27 -17.74 -6.31
N ALA A 158 8.53 -17.32 -5.27
CA ALA A 158 7.31 -17.99 -4.82
C ALA A 158 6.25 -18.03 -5.94
N ALA A 159 6.03 -16.91 -6.65
CA ALA A 159 5.10 -16.85 -7.78
C ALA A 159 5.45 -17.88 -8.85
N ARG A 160 6.73 -17.93 -9.28
CA ARG A 160 7.20 -18.92 -10.26
C ARG A 160 7.00 -20.36 -9.80
N ILE A 161 7.31 -20.65 -8.54
CA ILE A 161 7.13 -21.99 -7.97
C ILE A 161 5.65 -22.36 -7.94
N ILE A 162 4.78 -21.46 -7.51
CA ILE A 162 3.33 -21.70 -7.43
C ILE A 162 2.74 -21.91 -8.83
N ASP A 163 3.13 -21.09 -9.80
CA ASP A 163 2.67 -21.22 -11.20
C ASP A 163 3.14 -22.53 -11.85
N ASP A 164 4.41 -22.90 -11.66
CA ASP A 164 5.00 -24.11 -12.22
C ASP A 164 4.39 -25.39 -11.62
N LEU A 165 4.03 -25.36 -10.35
CA LEU A 165 3.42 -26.51 -9.67
C LEU A 165 1.96 -26.71 -10.08
N GLY A 166 1.22 -25.65 -10.38
CA GLY A 166 -0.22 -25.72 -10.61
C GLY A 166 -0.97 -26.34 -9.41
N GLU A 167 -2.30 -26.51 -9.55
CA GLU A 167 -3.10 -27.13 -8.50
C GLU A 167 -2.91 -28.66 -8.40
N ASP A 168 -2.49 -29.32 -9.47
CA ASP A 168 -2.37 -30.80 -9.57
C ASP A 168 -1.04 -31.22 -10.20
N SER A 169 -0.05 -31.57 -9.38
CA SER A 169 1.22 -32.16 -9.82
C SER A 169 1.15 -33.70 -9.84
N GLY A 170 0.23 -34.24 -10.62
CA GLY A 170 0.08 -35.69 -10.83
C GLY A 170 -0.41 -36.48 -9.61
N THR A 171 0.51 -37.10 -8.85
CA THR A 171 0.16 -37.90 -7.66
C THR A 171 0.01 -37.07 -6.39
N LEU A 172 0.52 -35.82 -6.39
CA LEU A 172 0.48 -34.88 -5.28
C LEU A 172 -0.36 -33.67 -5.64
N ARG A 173 -1.18 -33.20 -4.70
CA ARG A 173 -1.81 -31.90 -4.75
C ARG A 173 -1.04 -30.99 -3.82
N VAL A 174 -0.53 -29.86 -4.36
CA VAL A 174 0.33 -28.95 -3.62
C VAL A 174 -0.42 -27.64 -3.36
N SER A 175 -0.37 -27.16 -2.13
CA SER A 175 -0.88 -25.83 -1.76
C SER A 175 0.19 -25.05 -1.01
N ALA A 176 0.26 -23.74 -1.26
CA ALA A 176 1.32 -22.87 -0.76
C ALA A 176 0.83 -21.93 0.34
N THR A 177 1.71 -21.62 1.28
CA THR A 177 1.55 -20.58 2.31
C THR A 177 2.94 -20.12 2.80
N GLY A 178 2.99 -19.34 3.87
CA GLY A 178 4.22 -18.73 4.40
C GLY A 178 4.37 -17.29 3.97
N PRO A 179 5.32 -16.53 4.57
CA PRO A 179 5.45 -15.09 4.35
C PRO A 179 5.50 -14.66 2.88
N ALA A 180 6.26 -15.35 2.02
CA ALA A 180 6.39 -15.00 0.61
C ALA A 180 5.08 -15.21 -0.17
N ALA A 181 4.38 -16.35 0.05
CA ALA A 181 3.10 -16.62 -0.59
C ALA A 181 1.98 -15.71 -0.09
N VAL A 182 1.98 -15.39 1.21
CA VAL A 182 1.01 -14.45 1.79
C VAL A 182 1.23 -13.04 1.24
N GLY A 183 2.48 -12.57 1.19
CA GLY A 183 2.81 -11.27 0.60
C GLY A 183 2.33 -11.16 -0.85
N LEU A 184 2.66 -12.16 -1.69
CA LEU A 184 2.20 -12.22 -3.08
C LEU A 184 0.67 -12.17 -3.17
N ALA A 185 -0.04 -12.99 -2.39
CA ALA A 185 -1.50 -13.05 -2.42
C ALA A 185 -2.17 -11.75 -1.94
N VAL A 186 -1.57 -11.06 -0.95
CA VAL A 186 -2.05 -9.75 -0.49
C VAL A 186 -1.92 -8.70 -1.60
N ASP A 187 -0.81 -8.72 -2.35
CA ASP A 187 -0.60 -7.78 -3.45
C ASP A 187 -1.57 -8.02 -4.60
N GLU A 188 -1.73 -9.28 -5.03
CA GLU A 188 -2.71 -9.67 -6.05
C GLU A 188 -4.14 -9.30 -5.64
N GLN A 189 -4.49 -9.53 -4.36
CA GLN A 189 -5.80 -9.14 -3.83
C GLN A 189 -5.97 -7.62 -3.84
N ALA A 190 -4.96 -6.86 -3.42
CA ALA A 190 -5.01 -5.39 -3.41
C ALA A 190 -5.17 -4.82 -4.83
N GLU A 191 -4.49 -5.40 -5.82
CA GLU A 191 -4.64 -5.02 -7.23
C GLU A 191 -6.05 -5.35 -7.75
N SER A 192 -6.56 -6.56 -7.49
CA SER A 192 -7.90 -6.98 -7.85
C SER A 192 -8.98 -6.10 -7.22
N ASP A 193 -8.83 -5.76 -5.94
CA ASP A 193 -9.75 -4.88 -5.22
C ASP A 193 -9.73 -3.47 -5.79
N LEU A 194 -8.55 -2.95 -6.16
CA LEU A 194 -8.43 -1.66 -6.82
C LEU A 194 -9.15 -1.63 -8.17
N VAL A 195 -8.90 -2.62 -9.03
CA VAL A 195 -9.58 -2.74 -10.34
C VAL A 195 -11.09 -2.84 -10.16
N SER A 196 -11.56 -3.63 -9.19
CA SER A 196 -12.99 -3.80 -8.88
C SER A 196 -13.62 -2.49 -8.38
N ALA A 197 -12.91 -1.78 -7.49
CA ALA A 197 -13.35 -0.48 -7.00
C ALA A 197 -13.41 0.56 -8.13
N GLU A 198 -12.41 0.58 -9.02
CA GLU A 198 -12.39 1.50 -10.17
C GLU A 198 -13.52 1.20 -11.17
N MET A 199 -13.81 -0.07 -11.46
CA MET A 199 -14.91 -0.48 -12.35
C MET A 199 -16.28 0.05 -11.86
N VAL A 200 -16.48 0.17 -10.55
CA VAL A 200 -17.71 0.71 -9.97
C VAL A 200 -17.65 2.24 -9.84
N THR A 201 -16.53 2.75 -9.37
CA THR A 201 -16.36 4.18 -9.04
C THR A 201 -16.32 5.05 -10.30
N LEU A 202 -15.65 4.63 -11.37
CA LEU A 202 -15.54 5.42 -12.61
C LEU A 202 -16.89 5.68 -13.28
N PRO A 203 -17.79 4.68 -13.51
CA PRO A 203 -19.12 4.94 -14.05
C PRO A 203 -19.97 5.83 -13.16
N ILE A 204 -19.93 5.61 -11.84
CA ILE A 204 -20.68 6.44 -10.88
C ILE A 204 -20.17 7.88 -10.92
N THR A 205 -18.86 8.08 -10.91
CA THR A 205 -18.23 9.41 -11.01
C THR A 205 -18.61 10.09 -12.33
N LEU A 206 -18.56 9.38 -13.45
CA LEU A 206 -18.98 9.92 -14.74
C LEU A 206 -20.46 10.31 -14.73
N LEU A 207 -21.33 9.48 -14.15
CA LEU A 207 -22.75 9.80 -14.02
C LEU A 207 -22.96 11.06 -13.16
N VAL A 208 -22.29 11.16 -12.02
CA VAL A 208 -22.35 12.34 -11.13
C VAL A 208 -21.82 13.57 -11.87
N LEU A 209 -20.71 13.47 -12.58
CA LEU A 209 -20.16 14.57 -13.38
C LEU A 209 -21.13 15.01 -14.49
N LEU A 210 -21.77 14.06 -15.18
CA LEU A 210 -22.79 14.36 -16.18
C LEU A 210 -24.00 15.07 -15.57
N LEU A 211 -24.43 14.67 -14.38
CA LEU A 211 -25.53 15.33 -13.66
C LEU A 211 -25.16 16.74 -13.19
N VAL A 212 -23.95 16.91 -12.64
CA VAL A 212 -23.46 18.20 -12.12
C VAL A 212 -23.18 19.17 -13.25
N PHE A 213 -22.42 18.74 -14.26
CA PHE A 213 -22.06 19.60 -15.38
C PHE A 213 -23.16 19.73 -16.43
N GLY A 214 -24.06 18.75 -16.54
CA GLY A 214 -25.15 18.74 -17.51
C GLY A 214 -24.71 18.58 -18.98
N SER A 215 -23.42 18.43 -19.24
CA SER A 215 -22.84 18.31 -20.58
C SER A 215 -21.73 17.27 -20.60
N ALA A 216 -21.73 16.40 -21.61
CA ALA A 216 -20.71 15.37 -21.78
C ALA A 216 -19.30 15.97 -21.99
N ILE A 217 -19.21 17.09 -22.69
CA ILE A 217 -17.93 17.78 -22.91
C ILE A 217 -17.38 18.31 -21.60
N ALA A 218 -18.23 18.95 -20.78
CA ALA A 218 -17.80 19.47 -19.49
C ALA A 218 -17.48 18.34 -18.48
N ALA A 219 -18.19 17.23 -18.51
CA ALA A 219 -17.91 16.05 -17.70
C ALA A 219 -16.62 15.31 -18.10
N GLY A 220 -16.24 15.39 -19.38
CA GLY A 220 -14.99 14.81 -19.88
C GLY A 220 -13.73 15.58 -19.45
N LEU A 221 -13.83 16.87 -19.11
CA LEU A 221 -12.67 17.67 -18.70
C LEU A 221 -11.98 17.13 -17.43
N PRO A 222 -12.71 16.83 -16.35
CA PRO A 222 -12.10 16.22 -15.15
C PRO A 222 -11.39 14.89 -15.44
N LEU A 223 -11.95 14.05 -16.31
CA LEU A 223 -11.35 12.77 -16.66
C LEU A 223 -10.03 12.95 -17.40
N LEU A 224 -9.95 13.92 -18.33
CA LEU A 224 -8.69 14.25 -19.02
C LEU A 224 -7.63 14.80 -18.08
N VAL A 225 -8.03 15.65 -17.12
CA VAL A 225 -7.12 16.18 -16.10
C VAL A 225 -6.61 15.05 -15.20
N GLY A 226 -7.52 14.17 -14.75
CA GLY A 226 -7.18 13.02 -13.92
C GLY A 226 -6.23 12.06 -14.62
N ALA A 227 -6.55 11.68 -15.85
CA ALA A 227 -5.68 10.81 -16.65
C ALA A 227 -4.28 11.41 -16.84
N GLY A 228 -4.21 12.72 -17.17
CA GLY A 228 -2.92 13.40 -17.33
C GLY A 228 -2.11 13.48 -16.03
N ALA A 229 -2.78 13.69 -14.90
CA ALA A 229 -2.14 13.74 -13.59
C ALA A 229 -1.64 12.35 -13.16
N VAL A 230 -2.48 11.31 -13.31
CA VAL A 230 -2.12 9.92 -12.96
C VAL A 230 -0.94 9.44 -13.80
N VAL A 231 -1.05 9.54 -15.14
CA VAL A 231 0.02 9.11 -16.06
C VAL A 231 1.33 9.88 -15.80
N GLY A 232 1.24 11.18 -15.56
CA GLY A 232 2.41 11.98 -15.19
C GLY A 232 3.03 11.55 -13.85
N THR A 233 2.21 11.20 -12.88
CA THR A 233 2.68 10.72 -11.56
C THR A 233 3.34 9.35 -11.68
N LEU A 234 2.77 8.42 -12.46
CA LEU A 234 3.40 7.13 -12.73
C LEU A 234 4.80 7.28 -13.32
N ALA A 235 4.99 8.21 -14.27
CA ALA A 235 6.32 8.50 -14.80
C ALA A 235 7.28 9.02 -13.72
N VAL A 236 6.82 9.91 -12.84
CA VAL A 236 7.63 10.42 -11.73
C VAL A 236 7.99 9.31 -10.74
N LEU A 237 7.02 8.45 -10.37
CA LEU A 237 7.25 7.33 -9.47
C LEU A 237 8.22 6.29 -10.07
N GLY A 238 8.07 5.98 -11.38
CA GLY A 238 8.98 5.09 -12.09
C GLY A 238 10.42 5.60 -12.12
N LEU A 239 10.62 6.91 -12.28
CA LEU A 239 11.95 7.54 -12.19
C LEU A 239 12.51 7.55 -10.76
N LEU A 240 11.66 7.81 -9.77
CA LEU A 240 12.07 7.79 -8.35
C LEU A 240 12.42 6.37 -7.88
N ALA A 241 11.73 5.36 -8.39
CA ALA A 241 12.00 3.95 -8.08
C ALA A 241 13.39 3.48 -8.52
N GLU A 242 14.05 4.19 -9.46
CA GLU A 242 15.46 3.92 -9.83
C GLU A 242 16.46 4.41 -8.76
N ALA A 243 16.06 5.37 -7.93
CA ALA A 243 16.93 5.99 -6.94
C ALA A 243 16.58 5.61 -5.49
N THR A 244 15.37 5.15 -5.23
CA THR A 244 14.88 4.84 -3.87
C THR A 244 13.81 3.76 -3.91
N THR A 245 13.71 2.99 -2.82
CA THR A 245 12.65 1.99 -2.66
C THR A 245 11.29 2.67 -2.60
N MET A 246 10.39 2.26 -3.49
CA MET A 246 9.04 2.81 -3.60
C MET A 246 8.00 1.71 -3.35
N SER A 247 6.95 2.05 -2.60
CA SER A 247 5.87 1.12 -2.28
C SER A 247 4.78 1.10 -3.35
N THR A 248 4.23 -0.08 -3.66
CA THR A 248 3.09 -0.29 -4.56
C THR A 248 1.84 0.50 -4.11
N TYR A 249 1.67 0.72 -2.82
CA TYR A 249 0.55 1.54 -2.30
C TYR A 249 0.56 2.99 -2.75
N ALA A 250 1.71 3.50 -3.23
CA ALA A 250 1.80 4.80 -3.88
C ALA A 250 0.94 4.89 -5.15
N LEU A 251 0.72 3.77 -5.86
CA LEU A 251 -0.17 3.71 -7.03
C LEU A 251 -1.63 3.92 -6.62
N ASN A 252 -2.07 3.24 -5.56
CA ASN A 252 -3.44 3.33 -5.06
C ASN A 252 -3.77 4.76 -4.62
N LEU A 253 -2.83 5.42 -3.92
CA LEU A 253 -2.97 6.83 -3.57
C LEU A 253 -3.01 7.72 -4.82
N THR A 254 -2.16 7.45 -5.80
CA THR A 254 -2.08 8.23 -7.04
C THR A 254 -3.39 8.20 -7.81
N THR A 255 -4.01 7.04 -7.99
CA THR A 255 -5.28 6.91 -8.72
C THR A 255 -6.42 7.55 -7.96
N ALA A 256 -6.60 7.20 -6.68
CA ALA A 256 -7.70 7.71 -5.85
C ALA A 256 -7.63 9.24 -5.67
N LEU A 257 -6.48 9.77 -5.26
CA LEU A 257 -6.28 11.19 -5.02
C LEU A 257 -6.29 11.98 -6.34
N GLY A 258 -5.72 11.40 -7.41
CA GLY A 258 -5.63 12.03 -8.72
C GLY A 258 -6.99 12.33 -9.33
N PHE A 259 -7.89 11.34 -9.35
CA PHE A 259 -9.26 11.56 -9.84
C PHE A 259 -10.04 12.51 -8.95
N GLY A 260 -9.92 12.40 -7.63
CA GLY A 260 -10.58 13.31 -6.68
C GLY A 260 -10.18 14.77 -6.91
N LEU A 261 -8.87 15.07 -6.91
CA LEU A 261 -8.36 16.42 -7.15
C LEU A 261 -8.69 16.93 -8.56
N ALA A 262 -8.63 16.06 -9.58
CA ALA A 262 -8.98 16.43 -10.94
C ALA A 262 -10.45 16.88 -11.06
N VAL A 263 -11.37 16.16 -10.40
CA VAL A 263 -12.80 16.53 -10.35
C VAL A 263 -12.98 17.87 -9.65
N ASP A 264 -12.40 18.05 -8.47
CA ASP A 264 -12.54 19.28 -7.67
C ASP A 264 -11.97 20.50 -8.38
N TYR A 265 -10.75 20.40 -8.90
CA TYR A 265 -10.11 21.52 -9.62
C TYR A 265 -10.86 21.86 -10.91
N SER A 266 -11.31 20.85 -11.65
CA SER A 266 -12.07 21.03 -12.87
C SER A 266 -13.44 21.66 -12.60
N LEU A 267 -14.15 21.17 -11.57
CA LEU A 267 -15.45 21.72 -11.16
C LEU A 267 -15.34 23.20 -10.83
N PHE A 268 -14.29 23.56 -10.07
CA PHE A 268 -14.08 24.94 -9.66
C PHE A 268 -13.79 25.87 -10.86
N LEU A 269 -12.91 25.45 -11.77
CA LEU A 269 -12.58 26.20 -12.97
C LEU A 269 -13.76 26.32 -13.95
N VAL A 270 -14.45 25.22 -14.22
CA VAL A 270 -15.58 25.21 -15.17
C VAL A 270 -16.78 26.02 -14.62
N THR A 271 -17.05 25.90 -13.32
CA THR A 271 -18.14 26.67 -12.69
C THR A 271 -17.85 28.16 -12.77
N ARG A 272 -16.62 28.58 -12.44
CA ARG A 272 -16.20 29.99 -12.54
C ARG A 272 -16.28 30.52 -13.96
N PHE A 273 -15.81 29.75 -14.93
CA PHE A 273 -15.94 30.10 -16.35
C PHE A 273 -17.42 30.30 -16.75
N ARG A 274 -18.33 29.42 -16.34
CA ARG A 274 -19.75 29.54 -16.63
C ARG A 274 -20.40 30.77 -15.98
N GLU A 275 -19.96 31.15 -14.78
CA GLU A 275 -20.41 32.39 -14.13
C GLU A 275 -20.05 33.60 -14.95
N GLU A 276 -18.79 33.70 -15.41
CA GLU A 276 -18.32 34.81 -16.23
C GLU A 276 -19.00 34.85 -17.60
N ARG A 277 -19.26 33.69 -18.20
CA ARG A 277 -20.03 33.61 -19.46
C ARG A 277 -21.48 34.07 -19.29
N ARG A 278 -22.12 33.73 -18.16
CA ARG A 278 -23.49 34.19 -17.84
C ARG A 278 -23.54 35.70 -17.57
N ALA A 279 -22.45 36.26 -17.08
CA ALA A 279 -22.28 37.72 -16.93
C ALA A 279 -22.09 38.46 -18.27
N GLY A 280 -22.14 37.75 -19.43
CA GLY A 280 -22.06 38.34 -20.77
C GLY A 280 -20.65 38.57 -21.30
N ARG A 281 -19.61 38.07 -20.61
CA ARG A 281 -18.21 38.25 -21.06
C ARG A 281 -17.91 37.36 -22.27
N THR A 282 -16.90 37.74 -23.05
CA THR A 282 -16.38 36.94 -24.16
C THR A 282 -15.78 35.62 -23.63
N VAL A 283 -15.55 34.63 -24.49
CA VAL A 283 -14.90 33.36 -24.08
C VAL A 283 -13.48 33.64 -23.57
N GLU A 284 -12.76 34.53 -24.25
CA GLU A 284 -11.37 34.87 -23.90
C GLU A 284 -11.30 35.58 -22.54
N ASP A 285 -12.13 36.60 -22.32
CA ASP A 285 -12.19 37.31 -21.04
C ASP A 285 -12.60 36.38 -19.89
N ALA A 286 -13.61 35.52 -20.11
CA ALA A 286 -14.06 34.56 -19.13
C ALA A 286 -12.95 33.57 -18.73
N VAL A 287 -12.15 33.10 -19.70
CA VAL A 287 -10.99 32.22 -19.41
C VAL A 287 -9.92 32.99 -18.63
N VAL A 288 -9.59 34.22 -19.02
CA VAL A 288 -8.59 35.04 -18.31
C VAL A 288 -8.97 35.25 -16.85
N ILE A 289 -10.22 35.61 -16.58
CA ILE A 289 -10.68 35.86 -15.23
C ILE A 289 -10.73 34.55 -14.43
N THR A 290 -11.16 33.43 -15.05
CA THR A 290 -11.18 32.11 -14.41
C THR A 290 -9.79 31.70 -13.95
N VAL A 291 -8.77 31.80 -14.79
CA VAL A 291 -7.39 31.44 -14.42
C VAL A 291 -6.86 32.33 -13.32
N ARG A 292 -7.12 33.63 -13.37
CA ARG A 292 -6.65 34.57 -12.35
C ARG A 292 -7.32 34.42 -11.00
N THR A 293 -8.58 33.99 -10.96
CA THR A 293 -9.35 33.80 -9.73
C THR A 293 -9.30 32.34 -9.28
N ALA A 294 -10.06 31.48 -9.94
CA ALA A 294 -10.16 30.07 -9.62
C ALA A 294 -8.82 29.33 -9.80
N GLY A 295 -8.06 29.62 -10.86
CA GLY A 295 -6.75 29.00 -11.07
C GLY A 295 -5.75 29.31 -9.94
N ARG A 296 -5.75 30.55 -9.45
CA ARG A 296 -4.93 30.93 -8.29
C ARG A 296 -5.33 30.13 -7.03
N THR A 297 -6.63 29.96 -6.79
CA THR A 297 -7.13 29.18 -5.66
C THR A 297 -6.70 27.72 -5.78
N VAL A 298 -6.78 27.12 -6.99
CA VAL A 298 -6.33 25.75 -7.25
C VAL A 298 -4.83 25.59 -6.89
N VAL A 299 -3.99 26.53 -7.36
CA VAL A 299 -2.54 26.48 -7.06
C VAL A 299 -2.26 26.59 -5.57
N PHE A 300 -2.93 27.50 -4.86
CA PHE A 300 -2.75 27.61 -3.40
C PHE A 300 -3.24 26.38 -2.65
N SER A 301 -4.37 25.81 -3.07
CA SER A 301 -4.89 24.55 -2.51
C SER A 301 -3.90 23.41 -2.72
N ALA A 302 -3.39 23.25 -3.95
CA ALA A 302 -2.40 22.23 -4.27
C ALA A 302 -1.11 22.40 -3.46
N LEU A 303 -0.62 23.64 -3.32
CA LEU A 303 0.57 23.93 -2.52
C LEU A 303 0.37 23.55 -1.05
N THR A 304 -0.81 23.85 -0.49
CA THR A 304 -1.14 23.48 0.91
C THR A 304 -1.17 21.98 1.09
N VAL A 305 -1.80 21.24 0.17
CA VAL A 305 -1.86 19.76 0.22
C VAL A 305 -0.46 19.17 0.06
N ALA A 306 0.31 19.64 -0.93
CA ALA A 306 1.69 19.18 -1.15
C ALA A 306 2.59 19.44 0.08
N LEU A 307 2.45 20.61 0.72
CA LEU A 307 3.19 20.94 1.93
C LEU A 307 2.78 20.02 3.11
N SER A 308 1.50 19.73 3.26
CA SER A 308 1.03 18.79 4.29
C SER A 308 1.57 17.37 4.05
N LEU A 309 1.56 16.90 2.79
CA LEU A 309 2.08 15.58 2.43
C LEU A 309 3.61 15.50 2.51
N SER A 310 4.31 16.62 2.44
CA SER A 310 5.77 16.64 2.62
C SER A 310 6.20 16.23 4.03
N ALA A 311 5.32 16.31 5.03
CA ALA A 311 5.58 15.79 6.36
C ALA A 311 5.84 14.28 6.37
N LEU A 312 5.24 13.52 5.42
CA LEU A 312 5.48 12.08 5.27
C LEU A 312 6.93 11.75 4.87
N LEU A 313 7.65 12.71 4.28
CA LEU A 313 9.05 12.53 3.89
C LEU A 313 10.01 12.53 5.09
N LEU A 314 9.56 12.99 6.25
CA LEU A 314 10.36 13.01 7.49
C LEU A 314 10.48 11.62 8.13
N PHE A 315 9.53 10.74 7.85
CA PHE A 315 9.55 9.39 8.40
C PHE A 315 10.63 8.53 7.73
N PRO A 316 11.33 7.66 8.47
CA PRO A 316 12.35 6.77 7.91
C PRO A 316 11.77 5.62 7.08
N MET A 317 10.48 5.34 7.22
CA MET A 317 9.78 4.25 6.53
C MET A 317 9.62 4.55 5.02
N PRO A 318 10.15 3.69 4.12
CA PRO A 318 10.01 3.89 2.67
C PRO A 318 8.55 3.95 2.21
N PHE A 319 7.66 3.18 2.84
CA PHE A 319 6.22 3.22 2.59
C PHE A 319 5.63 4.63 2.73
N LEU A 320 5.85 5.30 3.89
CA LEU A 320 5.34 6.66 4.13
C LEU A 320 5.98 7.69 3.19
N ARG A 321 7.28 7.58 2.92
CA ARG A 321 7.96 8.42 1.94
C ARG A 321 7.38 8.27 0.55
N SER A 322 7.06 7.03 0.14
CA SER A 322 6.45 6.74 -1.15
C SER A 322 5.07 7.41 -1.29
N LEU A 323 4.24 7.35 -0.24
CA LEU A 323 2.97 8.09 -0.20
C LEU A 323 3.19 9.61 -0.26
N GLY A 324 4.23 10.12 0.41
CA GLY A 324 4.62 11.53 0.34
C GLY A 324 4.99 11.96 -1.08
N TYR A 325 5.88 11.23 -1.74
CA TYR A 325 6.29 11.51 -3.13
C TYR A 325 5.10 11.42 -4.10
N ALA A 326 4.31 10.33 -4.01
CA ALA A 326 3.13 10.15 -4.85
C ALA A 326 2.11 11.27 -4.65
N GLY A 327 1.80 11.59 -3.39
CA GLY A 327 0.83 12.62 -3.03
C GLY A 327 1.25 14.03 -3.48
N ILE A 328 2.53 14.38 -3.34
CA ILE A 328 3.08 15.66 -3.82
C ILE A 328 3.03 15.70 -5.35
N ALA A 329 3.49 14.64 -6.02
CA ALA A 329 3.52 14.57 -7.48
C ALA A 329 2.11 14.66 -8.07
N ILE A 330 1.16 13.84 -7.59
CA ILE A 330 -0.20 13.85 -8.10
C ILE A 330 -0.91 15.19 -7.88
N THR A 331 -0.71 15.80 -6.71
CA THR A 331 -1.32 17.09 -6.38
C THR A 331 -0.78 18.20 -7.28
N ALA A 332 0.55 18.24 -7.48
CA ALA A 332 1.21 19.22 -8.36
C ALA A 332 0.80 19.03 -9.82
N LEU A 333 0.79 17.79 -10.31
CA LEU A 333 0.43 17.45 -11.68
C LEU A 333 -1.06 17.67 -11.96
N ALA A 334 -1.94 17.35 -11.01
CA ALA A 334 -3.37 17.62 -11.14
C ALA A 334 -3.64 19.13 -11.24
N ALA A 335 -3.00 19.94 -10.38
CA ALA A 335 -3.13 21.39 -10.44
C ALA A 335 -2.54 21.98 -11.75
N LEU A 336 -1.35 21.53 -12.14
CA LEU A 336 -0.71 21.95 -13.39
C LEU A 336 -1.58 21.60 -14.60
N THR A 337 -2.04 20.35 -14.68
CA THR A 337 -2.89 19.90 -15.78
C THR A 337 -4.22 20.65 -15.79
N ALA A 338 -4.84 20.89 -14.63
CA ALA A 338 -6.08 21.65 -14.53
C ALA A 338 -5.90 23.10 -15.00
N VAL A 339 -4.85 23.78 -14.54
CA VAL A 339 -4.61 25.21 -14.86
C VAL A 339 -4.13 25.42 -16.31
N VAL A 340 -3.55 24.40 -16.94
CA VAL A 340 -3.09 24.49 -18.34
C VAL A 340 -4.12 23.94 -19.32
N LEU A 341 -4.59 22.71 -19.08
CA LEU A 341 -5.45 21.98 -20.03
C LEU A 341 -6.87 22.54 -20.06
N ILE A 342 -7.46 22.81 -18.89
CA ILE A 342 -8.86 23.30 -18.84
C ILE A 342 -9.01 24.66 -19.54
N PRO A 343 -8.20 25.69 -19.28
CA PRO A 343 -8.30 26.95 -20.01
C PRO A 343 -8.11 26.81 -21.51
N ALA A 344 -7.16 25.98 -21.96
CA ALA A 344 -6.95 25.70 -23.38
C ALA A 344 -8.17 25.03 -24.03
N MET A 345 -8.78 24.06 -23.35
CA MET A 345 -10.01 23.38 -23.78
C MET A 345 -11.21 24.33 -23.77
N LEU A 346 -11.39 25.13 -22.72
CA LEU A 346 -12.45 26.13 -22.63
C LEU A 346 -12.33 27.20 -23.71
N ALA A 347 -11.12 27.63 -24.04
CA ALA A 347 -10.88 28.55 -25.15
C ALA A 347 -11.21 27.95 -26.52
N LEU A 348 -11.08 26.62 -26.69
CA LEU A 348 -11.39 25.93 -27.94
C LEU A 348 -12.89 25.65 -28.09
N VAL A 349 -13.52 25.18 -26.99
CA VAL A 349 -14.88 24.60 -27.00
C VAL A 349 -15.91 25.51 -26.32
N GLY A 350 -15.48 26.62 -25.71
CA GLY A 350 -16.28 27.42 -24.78
C GLY A 350 -17.71 27.79 -25.22
N HIS A 351 -17.93 28.06 -26.52
CA HIS A 351 -19.27 28.31 -27.06
C HIS A 351 -20.07 27.03 -27.38
N ARG A 352 -19.42 25.84 -27.34
CA ARG A 352 -20.07 24.55 -27.55
C ARG A 352 -20.19 23.75 -26.24
N LEU A 353 -19.65 24.25 -25.14
CA LEU A 353 -19.60 23.57 -23.85
C LEU A 353 -20.99 23.09 -23.38
N ASP A 354 -22.03 23.89 -23.65
CA ASP A 354 -23.41 23.61 -23.26
C ASP A 354 -24.28 23.02 -24.39
N ARG A 355 -23.70 22.76 -25.61
CA ARG A 355 -24.49 22.28 -26.76
C ARG A 355 -24.90 20.81 -26.66
N VAL A 356 -24.14 19.99 -25.97
CA VAL A 356 -24.43 18.55 -25.77
C VAL A 356 -24.99 18.36 -24.35
N ASP A 357 -26.10 19.04 -24.04
CA ASP A 357 -26.85 18.85 -22.80
C ASP A 357 -27.69 17.58 -22.91
N LEU A 358 -27.09 16.42 -22.57
CA LEU A 358 -27.75 15.10 -22.59
C LEU A 358 -28.97 15.00 -21.66
N PHE A 359 -28.99 15.82 -20.62
CA PHE A 359 -30.05 15.84 -19.62
C PHE A 359 -30.99 17.05 -19.75
N ALA A 360 -30.87 17.87 -20.81
CA ALA A 360 -31.77 18.98 -21.06
C ALA A 360 -33.28 18.57 -20.99
N PRO A 361 -33.71 17.42 -21.58
CA PRO A 361 -35.12 17.01 -21.49
C PRO A 361 -35.50 16.59 -20.07
N ILE A 362 -34.62 15.89 -19.35
CA ILE A 362 -34.87 15.44 -17.98
C ILE A 362 -34.86 16.66 -17.04
N ARG A 363 -33.84 17.53 -17.17
CA ARG A 363 -33.74 18.75 -16.39
C ARG A 363 -34.91 19.70 -16.64
N ARG A 364 -35.37 19.86 -17.89
CA ARG A 364 -36.56 20.64 -18.23
C ARG A 364 -37.85 20.07 -17.60
N ARG A 365 -37.93 18.74 -17.45
CA ARG A 365 -39.05 18.07 -16.82
C ARG A 365 -39.05 18.24 -15.30
N PHE A 366 -37.87 18.19 -14.69
CA PHE A 366 -37.63 18.44 -13.26
C PHE A 366 -37.67 19.94 -12.93
N THR A 367 -37.12 20.83 -13.78
CA THR A 367 -37.15 22.28 -13.57
C THR A 367 -38.53 22.88 -13.88
N ARG A 368 -39.36 22.29 -14.75
CA ARG A 368 -40.78 22.70 -14.87
C ARG A 368 -41.57 22.38 -13.60
N ARG A 369 -41.23 21.37 -12.85
CA ARG A 369 -41.73 21.13 -11.48
C ARG A 369 -41.04 22.03 -10.43
N ARG A 370 -39.79 22.44 -10.67
CA ARG A 370 -38.97 23.31 -9.78
C ARG A 370 -38.88 24.77 -10.23
N ALA A 371 -39.69 25.21 -11.19
CA ALA A 371 -39.77 26.61 -11.62
C ALA A 371 -40.41 27.58 -10.58
N ARG A 372 -40.45 27.13 -9.34
CA ARG A 372 -40.44 28.02 -8.18
C ARG A 372 -39.01 28.25 -7.75
N VAL A 373 -38.31 29.12 -8.49
CA VAL A 373 -36.89 29.52 -8.39
C VAL A 373 -36.57 30.23 -7.05
N GLY A 374 -37.08 29.75 -5.95
CA GLY A 374 -36.75 30.26 -4.61
C GLY A 374 -36.27 29.18 -3.62
N GLU A 375 -36.55 27.88 -3.88
CA GLU A 375 -36.44 26.88 -2.82
C GLU A 375 -35.01 26.38 -2.54
N ASP A 376 -34.10 26.33 -3.53
CA ASP A 376 -32.72 25.83 -3.27
C ASP A 376 -31.89 26.88 -2.51
N ARG A 377 -32.07 28.17 -2.81
CA ARG A 377 -31.47 29.23 -1.96
C ARG A 377 -32.11 29.28 -0.58
N LEU A 378 -33.41 29.00 -0.47
CA LEU A 378 -34.12 28.91 0.79
C LEU A 378 -33.64 27.73 1.66
N THR A 379 -33.26 26.58 1.07
CA THR A 379 -32.84 25.42 1.83
C THR A 379 -31.46 25.64 2.44
N TRP A 380 -30.49 26.08 1.67
CA TRP A 380 -29.15 26.43 2.19
C TRP A 380 -29.18 27.60 3.14
N HIS A 381 -30.00 28.61 2.86
CA HIS A 381 -30.21 29.75 3.78
C HIS A 381 -30.84 29.29 5.10
N ARG A 382 -31.79 28.35 5.08
CA ARG A 382 -32.40 27.78 6.29
C ARG A 382 -31.39 26.98 7.11
N ILE A 383 -30.59 26.16 6.44
CA ILE A 383 -29.49 25.41 7.12
C ILE A 383 -28.50 26.39 7.75
N ALA A 384 -28.01 27.37 7.00
CA ALA A 384 -27.11 28.38 7.50
C ALA A 384 -27.74 29.18 8.67
N ALA A 385 -28.99 29.58 8.54
CA ALA A 385 -29.72 30.29 9.60
C ALA A 385 -29.93 29.41 10.85
N LEU A 386 -30.17 28.10 10.67
CA LEU A 386 -30.26 27.15 11.80
C LEU A 386 -28.91 27.04 12.53
N VAL A 387 -27.82 26.88 11.77
CA VAL A 387 -26.44 26.84 12.32
C VAL A 387 -26.12 28.12 13.08
N MET A 388 -26.42 29.27 12.47
CA MET A 388 -26.17 30.58 13.08
C MET A 388 -27.06 30.88 14.31
N ARG A 389 -28.27 30.30 14.37
CA ARG A 389 -29.18 30.48 15.52
C ARG A 389 -28.75 29.70 16.77
N ARG A 390 -28.10 28.54 16.60
CA ARG A 390 -27.68 27.68 17.72
C ARG A 390 -26.28 27.13 17.51
N PRO A 391 -25.25 27.99 17.35
CA PRO A 391 -23.91 27.57 16.95
C PRO A 391 -23.27 26.61 17.96
N VAL A 392 -23.44 26.86 19.27
CA VAL A 392 -22.88 26.00 20.31
C VAL A 392 -23.52 24.62 20.34
N LEU A 393 -24.86 24.54 20.19
CA LEU A 393 -25.56 23.26 20.18
C LEU A 393 -25.12 22.41 18.98
N ILE A 394 -24.99 23.01 17.80
CA ILE A 394 -24.55 22.31 16.59
C ILE A 394 -23.09 21.90 16.70
N LEU A 395 -22.22 22.78 17.21
CA LEU A 395 -20.82 22.45 17.47
C LEU A 395 -20.70 21.23 18.40
N VAL A 396 -21.40 21.25 19.54
CA VAL A 396 -21.41 20.16 20.53
C VAL A 396 -21.96 18.87 19.90
N SER A 397 -23.06 18.95 19.13
CA SER A 397 -23.65 17.77 18.49
C SER A 397 -22.71 17.16 17.46
N VAL A 398 -22.09 17.97 16.60
CA VAL A 398 -21.12 17.51 15.59
C VAL A 398 -19.89 16.95 16.28
N SER A 399 -19.34 17.64 17.30
CA SER A 399 -18.21 17.13 18.07
C SER A 399 -18.52 15.81 18.78
N ALA A 400 -19.73 15.66 19.34
CA ALA A 400 -20.14 14.42 19.98
C ALA A 400 -20.23 13.26 18.97
N VAL A 401 -20.76 13.51 17.77
CA VAL A 401 -20.77 12.52 16.69
C VAL A 401 -19.35 12.15 16.25
N LEU A 402 -18.47 13.12 16.07
CA LEU A 402 -17.07 12.87 15.71
C LEU A 402 -16.34 12.07 16.78
N ILE A 403 -16.51 12.42 18.05
CA ILE A 403 -15.94 11.66 19.18
C ILE A 403 -16.48 10.23 19.19
N LEU A 404 -17.78 10.03 18.99
CA LEU A 404 -18.40 8.70 18.92
C LEU A 404 -17.81 7.87 17.77
N LEU A 405 -17.52 8.50 16.62
CA LEU A 405 -16.89 7.84 15.47
C LEU A 405 -15.41 7.50 15.71
N VAL A 406 -14.73 8.27 16.57
CA VAL A 406 -13.32 8.02 16.93
C VAL A 406 -13.19 6.98 18.05
N LEU A 407 -14.21 6.76 18.89
CA LEU A 407 -14.15 5.79 19.99
C LEU A 407 -13.65 4.39 19.60
N PRO A 408 -14.08 3.79 18.45
CA PRO A 408 -13.57 2.47 18.03
C PRO A 408 -12.04 2.45 17.81
N PHE A 409 -11.43 3.58 17.46
CA PHE A 409 -9.98 3.67 17.26
C PHE A 409 -9.17 3.48 18.55
N ALA A 410 -9.77 3.69 19.73
CA ALA A 410 -9.11 3.44 21.01
C ALA A 410 -8.80 1.94 21.23
N GLY A 411 -9.48 1.05 20.51
CA GLY A 411 -9.27 -0.40 20.57
C GLY A 411 -8.53 -0.99 19.37
N VAL A 412 -7.98 -0.16 18.47
CA VAL A 412 -7.24 -0.64 17.30
C VAL A 412 -5.94 -1.31 17.75
N ARG A 413 -5.75 -2.55 17.31
CA ARG A 413 -4.48 -3.27 17.47
C ARG A 413 -3.74 -3.22 16.14
N PHE A 414 -2.51 -2.77 16.19
CA PHE A 414 -1.62 -2.83 15.04
C PHE A 414 -1.08 -4.25 14.92
N GLY A 415 -1.16 -4.82 13.73
CA GLY A 415 -0.61 -6.11 13.35
C GLY A 415 0.20 -5.99 12.08
N LEU A 416 0.99 -7.00 11.78
CA LEU A 416 1.62 -7.15 10.47
C LEU A 416 0.62 -7.72 9.47
N LEU A 417 0.91 -7.54 8.18
CA LEU A 417 0.15 -8.20 7.12
C LEU A 417 0.40 -9.71 7.19
N ASP A 418 -0.66 -10.45 7.47
CA ASP A 418 -0.65 -11.91 7.52
C ASP A 418 -1.82 -12.50 6.70
N HIS A 419 -1.94 -13.83 6.69
CA HIS A 419 -3.01 -14.53 5.98
C HIS A 419 -4.43 -14.11 6.38
N ARG A 420 -4.63 -13.47 7.55
CA ARG A 420 -5.93 -12.98 8.05
C ARG A 420 -6.40 -11.72 7.31
N THR A 421 -5.51 -11.05 6.56
CA THR A 421 -5.87 -9.92 5.70
C THR A 421 -6.51 -10.35 4.39
N LEU A 422 -6.32 -11.61 4.00
CA LEU A 422 -6.92 -12.21 2.82
C LEU A 422 -8.38 -12.62 3.08
N PRO A 423 -9.23 -12.68 2.05
CA PRO A 423 -10.54 -13.30 2.17
C PRO A 423 -10.45 -14.74 2.70
N ALA A 424 -11.37 -15.14 3.57
CA ALA A 424 -11.35 -16.46 4.19
C ALA A 424 -11.45 -17.65 3.21
N ASP A 425 -11.92 -17.39 1.98
CA ASP A 425 -11.98 -18.38 0.91
C ASP A 425 -10.72 -18.42 0.05
N HIS A 426 -9.77 -17.52 0.25
CA HIS A 426 -8.52 -17.47 -0.51
C HIS A 426 -7.67 -18.73 -0.26
N PRO A 427 -7.08 -19.34 -1.31
CA PRO A 427 -6.32 -20.61 -1.18
C PRO A 427 -5.16 -20.51 -0.17
N VAL A 428 -4.39 -19.43 -0.20
CA VAL A 428 -3.26 -19.19 0.71
C VAL A 428 -3.71 -19.08 2.17
N ALA A 429 -4.84 -18.40 2.44
CA ALA A 429 -5.41 -18.28 3.79
C ALA A 429 -5.87 -19.65 4.32
N LYS A 430 -6.58 -20.44 3.51
CA LYS A 430 -6.98 -21.81 3.86
C LYS A 430 -5.78 -22.71 4.14
N THR A 431 -4.72 -22.56 3.35
CA THR A 431 -3.49 -23.34 3.54
C THR A 431 -2.78 -22.95 4.83
N ALA A 432 -2.76 -21.66 5.19
CA ALA A 432 -2.21 -21.17 6.46
C ALA A 432 -3.00 -21.71 7.66
N GLU A 433 -4.34 -21.70 7.60
CA GLU A 433 -5.19 -22.29 8.64
C GLU A 433 -4.98 -23.81 8.75
N ARG A 434 -4.78 -24.50 7.63
CA ARG A 434 -4.46 -25.92 7.60
C ARG A 434 -3.08 -26.18 8.20
N LEU A 435 -2.08 -25.37 7.88
CA LEU A 435 -0.75 -25.44 8.49
C LEU A 435 -0.85 -25.35 10.03
N ALA A 436 -1.56 -24.35 10.54
CA ALA A 436 -1.71 -24.15 11.98
C ALA A 436 -2.43 -25.30 12.68
N ARG A 437 -3.36 -25.97 11.99
CA ARG A 437 -4.13 -27.09 12.54
C ARG A 437 -3.38 -28.41 12.49
N ASP A 438 -2.81 -28.74 11.33
CA ASP A 438 -2.28 -30.07 11.04
C ASP A 438 -0.77 -30.17 11.34
N TYR A 439 -0.09 -29.00 11.48
CA TYR A 439 1.37 -28.90 11.69
C TYR A 439 1.70 -27.77 12.69
N PRO A 440 1.24 -27.85 13.93
CA PRO A 440 1.38 -26.74 14.90
C PRO A 440 2.84 -26.30 15.10
N SER A 441 3.79 -27.23 15.14
CA SER A 441 5.23 -26.88 15.29
C SER A 441 5.83 -26.16 14.08
N ALA A 442 5.32 -26.41 12.88
CA ALA A 442 5.78 -25.71 11.67
C ALA A 442 5.07 -24.38 11.44
N ALA A 443 3.95 -24.16 12.13
CA ALA A 443 3.20 -22.90 12.11
C ALA A 443 3.70 -21.89 13.15
N GLU A 444 4.62 -22.29 14.03
CA GLU A 444 5.24 -21.39 14.99
C GLU A 444 6.06 -20.32 14.28
N ASP A 445 5.94 -19.08 14.78
CA ASP A 445 6.67 -17.92 14.26
C ASP A 445 7.70 -17.47 15.33
N PRO A 446 8.93 -18.00 15.27
CA PRO A 446 9.91 -17.76 16.32
C PRO A 446 10.46 -16.33 16.23
N ILE A 447 10.73 -15.74 17.39
CA ILE A 447 11.60 -14.58 17.51
C ILE A 447 13.02 -15.07 17.22
N THR A 448 13.66 -14.48 16.21
CA THR A 448 15.01 -14.87 15.80
C THR A 448 16.04 -13.95 16.44
N VAL A 449 17.09 -14.53 17.03
CA VAL A 449 18.18 -13.77 17.63
C VAL A 449 19.46 -14.12 16.90
N GLY A 450 19.90 -13.26 15.98
CA GLY A 450 21.17 -13.40 15.27
C GLY A 450 22.34 -12.95 16.14
N VAL A 451 23.40 -13.75 16.18
CA VAL A 451 24.67 -13.46 16.88
C VAL A 451 25.78 -13.38 15.83
N PRO A 452 25.99 -12.21 15.19
CA PRO A 452 26.96 -12.07 14.12
C PRO A 452 28.40 -12.21 14.62
N GLY A 453 29.29 -12.74 13.75
CA GLY A 453 30.72 -12.84 14.01
C GLY A 453 31.13 -13.90 15.02
N ARG A 454 30.26 -14.85 15.34
CA ARG A 454 30.55 -15.95 16.22
C ARG A 454 30.57 -17.27 15.46
N GLU A 455 31.74 -17.83 15.29
CA GLU A 455 31.90 -19.24 14.94
C GLU A 455 31.56 -20.09 16.17
N ALA A 456 30.94 -21.26 15.97
CA ALA A 456 30.72 -22.22 17.02
C ALA A 456 32.05 -22.82 17.48
N THR A 457 32.78 -22.10 18.33
CA THR A 457 33.92 -22.63 19.05
C THR A 457 33.49 -23.17 20.40
N PRO A 458 34.17 -24.20 21.01
CA PRO A 458 33.77 -24.77 22.30
C PRO A 458 33.55 -23.74 23.42
N VAL A 459 34.37 -22.66 23.45
CA VAL A 459 34.23 -21.57 24.42
C VAL A 459 33.03 -20.69 24.12
N GLY A 460 32.62 -20.58 22.85
CA GLY A 460 31.40 -19.86 22.43
C GLY A 460 30.12 -20.66 22.65
N GLU A 461 30.19 -21.97 22.61
CA GLU A 461 29.08 -22.87 22.89
C GLU A 461 28.61 -22.74 24.34
N ASP A 462 29.50 -22.73 25.33
CA ASP A 462 29.13 -22.56 26.75
C ASP A 462 28.41 -21.24 27.03
N GLU A 463 28.85 -20.14 26.41
CA GLU A 463 28.21 -18.84 26.57
C GLU A 463 26.85 -18.78 25.85
N LEU A 464 26.76 -19.43 24.68
CA LEU A 464 25.52 -19.57 23.94
C LEU A 464 24.50 -20.41 24.71
N ASP A 465 24.94 -21.53 25.31
CA ASP A 465 24.13 -22.39 26.15
C ASP A 465 23.54 -21.63 27.35
N GLN A 466 24.41 -20.89 28.07
CA GLN A 466 23.95 -20.07 29.19
C GLN A 466 22.97 -18.99 28.74
N TYR A 467 23.19 -18.41 27.57
CA TYR A 467 22.29 -17.42 27.00
C TYR A 467 20.95 -18.04 26.63
N ALA A 468 20.93 -19.15 25.90
CA ALA A 468 19.74 -19.88 25.50
C ALA A 468 18.95 -20.39 26.72
N ALA A 469 19.65 -20.92 27.73
CA ALA A 469 19.02 -21.33 28.99
C ALA A 469 18.32 -20.16 29.69
N ARG A 470 18.97 -18.99 29.79
CA ARG A 470 18.34 -17.79 30.35
C ARG A 470 17.12 -17.35 29.56
N LEU A 471 17.21 -17.30 28.22
CA LEU A 471 16.09 -16.93 27.36
C LEU A 471 14.88 -17.86 27.56
N SER A 472 15.13 -19.17 27.74
CA SER A 472 14.05 -20.16 27.95
C SER A 472 13.32 -20.02 29.29
N THR A 473 13.89 -19.26 30.24
CA THR A 473 13.23 -18.94 31.54
C THR A 473 12.42 -17.66 31.54
N LEU A 474 12.45 -16.89 30.42
CA LEU A 474 11.69 -15.64 30.33
C LEU A 474 10.18 -15.91 30.31
N PRO A 475 9.38 -15.06 30.97
CA PRO A 475 7.93 -15.18 30.91
C PRO A 475 7.41 -15.06 29.48
N GLY A 476 6.58 -16.00 29.06
CA GLY A 476 6.02 -16.00 27.71
C GLY A 476 6.90 -16.67 26.63
N VAL A 477 8.03 -17.27 27.00
CA VAL A 477 8.82 -18.16 26.14
C VAL A 477 8.39 -19.60 26.35
N ALA A 478 8.13 -20.32 25.28
CA ALA A 478 7.80 -21.74 25.31
C ALA A 478 9.06 -22.60 25.14
N THR A 479 9.87 -22.29 24.13
CA THR A 479 11.11 -23.03 23.82
C THR A 479 12.15 -22.11 23.21
N VAL A 480 13.43 -22.49 23.37
CA VAL A 480 14.56 -21.86 22.70
C VAL A 480 15.36 -22.94 21.99
N GLU A 481 15.64 -22.75 20.71
CA GLU A 481 16.45 -23.67 19.91
C GLU A 481 17.72 -22.99 19.38
N THR A 482 18.83 -23.71 19.43
CA THR A 482 20.13 -23.26 18.93
C THR A 482 20.92 -24.45 18.40
N VAL A 483 22.13 -24.19 17.91
CA VAL A 483 23.08 -25.23 17.46
C VAL A 483 23.35 -26.29 18.53
N THR A 484 23.33 -25.91 19.81
CA THR A 484 23.68 -26.79 20.95
C THR A 484 22.50 -27.61 21.47
N GLY A 485 21.27 -27.25 21.12
CA GLY A 485 20.07 -28.01 21.52
C GLY A 485 18.83 -27.18 21.71
N ARG A 486 17.83 -27.84 22.31
CA ARG A 486 16.54 -27.25 22.67
C ARG A 486 16.47 -27.03 24.18
N TYR A 487 16.03 -25.83 24.58
CA TYR A 487 15.93 -25.40 25.98
C TYR A 487 14.48 -25.12 26.35
N VAL A 488 14.09 -25.63 27.52
CA VAL A 488 12.77 -25.40 28.14
C VAL A 488 13.00 -25.18 29.63
N ASP A 489 12.49 -24.11 30.20
CA ASP A 489 12.63 -23.74 31.62
C ASP A 489 14.08 -23.82 32.14
N GLY A 490 15.04 -23.38 31.37
CA GLY A 490 16.47 -23.38 31.71
C GLY A 490 17.17 -24.73 31.57
N GLN A 491 16.46 -25.78 31.16
CA GLN A 491 17.02 -27.10 30.95
C GLN A 491 17.21 -27.40 29.46
N THR A 492 18.37 -27.98 29.13
CA THR A 492 18.64 -28.41 27.76
C THR A 492 18.32 -29.88 27.53
N THR A 493 17.75 -30.16 26.37
CA THR A 493 17.72 -31.53 25.84
C THR A 493 18.89 -31.61 24.85
N ALA A 494 20.02 -32.18 25.32
CA ALA A 494 21.19 -32.35 24.49
C ALA A 494 20.90 -33.22 23.27
N THR A 495 21.31 -32.76 22.11
CA THR A 495 21.15 -33.47 20.84
C THR A 495 22.44 -34.19 20.47
N THR A 496 22.32 -35.41 19.99
CA THR A 496 23.47 -36.26 19.61
C THR A 496 23.27 -36.84 18.21
N GLY A 497 24.38 -37.09 17.52
CA GLY A 497 24.35 -37.75 16.21
C GLY A 497 23.74 -36.89 15.11
N GLN A 498 22.94 -37.48 14.24
CA GLN A 498 22.33 -36.81 13.08
C GLN A 498 21.49 -35.56 13.43
N GLN A 499 20.95 -35.49 14.64
CA GLN A 499 20.18 -34.32 15.08
C GLN A 499 21.09 -33.13 15.37
N ALA A 500 22.27 -33.38 15.98
CA ALA A 500 23.28 -32.32 16.18
C ALA A 500 23.82 -31.78 14.85
N ASP A 501 24.08 -32.67 13.88
CA ASP A 501 24.51 -32.25 12.53
C ASP A 501 23.48 -31.37 11.84
N ARG A 502 22.19 -31.68 12.00
CA ARG A 502 21.08 -30.86 11.44
C ARG A 502 20.99 -29.49 12.09
N LEU A 503 21.04 -29.42 13.43
CA LEU A 503 21.03 -28.16 14.14
C LEU A 503 22.22 -27.28 13.73
N ASN A 504 23.41 -27.88 13.62
CA ASN A 504 24.58 -27.16 13.15
C ASN A 504 24.38 -26.58 11.77
N ALA A 505 23.87 -27.35 10.81
CA ALA A 505 23.60 -26.87 9.46
C ALA A 505 22.53 -25.77 9.41
N SER A 506 21.54 -25.79 10.33
CA SER A 506 20.44 -24.82 10.36
C SER A 506 20.80 -23.54 11.12
N TYR A 507 21.55 -23.62 12.21
CA TYR A 507 21.78 -22.51 13.13
C TYR A 507 23.16 -21.86 13.02
N THR A 508 24.07 -22.37 12.17
CA THR A 508 25.46 -21.88 12.06
C THR A 508 25.84 -21.57 10.62
N SER A 509 26.59 -20.49 10.44
CA SER A 509 27.24 -20.13 9.18
C SER A 509 28.62 -19.48 9.45
N ALA A 510 29.35 -19.15 8.39
CA ALA A 510 30.58 -18.37 8.52
C ALA A 510 30.35 -16.96 9.11
N ALA A 511 29.15 -16.43 9.03
CA ALA A 511 28.78 -15.12 9.57
C ALA A 511 28.44 -15.15 11.07
N GLY A 512 28.24 -16.34 11.66
CA GLY A 512 27.91 -16.50 13.07
C GLY A 512 26.91 -17.61 13.37
N THR A 513 26.11 -17.41 14.40
CA THR A 513 25.04 -18.33 14.79
C THR A 513 23.76 -17.54 15.07
N TRP A 514 22.62 -18.24 15.14
CA TRP A 514 21.36 -17.65 15.55
C TRP A 514 20.59 -18.57 16.51
N VAL A 515 19.63 -17.99 17.20
CA VAL A 515 18.78 -18.64 18.19
C VAL A 515 17.32 -18.41 17.80
N ALA A 516 16.53 -19.49 17.81
CA ALA A 516 15.08 -19.40 17.64
C ALA A 516 14.41 -19.40 19.00
N VAL A 517 13.65 -18.37 19.32
CA VAL A 517 12.87 -18.25 20.56
C VAL A 517 11.39 -18.35 20.21
N THR A 518 10.75 -19.47 20.55
CA THR A 518 9.32 -19.65 20.30
C THR A 518 8.53 -19.07 21.46
N PRO A 519 7.70 -18.04 21.23
CA PRO A 519 6.83 -17.49 22.25
C PRO A 519 5.67 -18.46 22.56
N SER A 520 5.16 -18.42 23.78
CA SER A 520 3.97 -19.19 24.17
C SER A 520 2.67 -18.61 23.58
N ALA A 521 2.69 -17.33 23.14
CA ALA A 521 1.58 -16.67 22.46
C ALA A 521 1.75 -16.80 20.95
N ALA A 522 0.71 -17.25 20.25
CA ALA A 522 0.71 -17.40 18.80
C ALA A 522 0.58 -16.05 18.05
N ASP A 523 0.07 -14.99 18.71
CA ASP A 523 -0.07 -13.67 18.11
C ASP A 523 1.19 -12.82 18.36
N PRO A 524 1.86 -12.32 17.30
CA PRO A 524 3.04 -11.46 17.44
C PRO A 524 2.80 -10.22 18.33
N ALA A 525 1.57 -9.71 18.36
CA ALA A 525 1.22 -8.58 19.21
C ALA A 525 1.30 -8.88 20.71
N ASP A 526 1.01 -10.13 21.10
CA ASP A 526 1.10 -10.58 22.48
C ASP A 526 2.54 -10.95 22.87
N ALA A 527 3.41 -11.25 21.88
CA ALA A 527 4.83 -11.56 22.07
C ALA A 527 5.74 -10.31 22.19
N ARG A 528 5.20 -9.08 22.11
CA ARG A 528 5.99 -7.84 22.17
C ARG A 528 6.78 -7.65 23.49
N SER A 529 6.23 -8.11 24.60
CA SER A 529 6.95 -8.07 25.89
C SER A 529 8.17 -9.00 25.87
N VAL A 530 8.03 -10.18 25.26
CA VAL A 530 9.12 -11.16 25.13
C VAL A 530 10.28 -10.57 24.33
N VAL A 531 10.01 -9.82 23.24
CA VAL A 531 11.04 -9.14 22.44
C VAL A 531 11.82 -8.14 23.29
N ARG A 532 11.15 -7.33 24.10
CA ARG A 532 11.80 -6.36 25.00
C ARG A 532 12.64 -7.07 26.06
N ASP A 533 12.07 -8.10 26.67
CA ASP A 533 12.76 -8.90 27.69
C ASP A 533 14.02 -9.57 27.09
N ILE A 534 13.99 -10.06 25.85
CA ILE A 534 15.16 -10.59 25.14
C ILE A 534 16.24 -9.52 24.93
N ARG A 535 15.85 -8.31 24.49
CA ARG A 535 16.78 -7.19 24.26
C ARG A 535 17.47 -6.73 25.53
N ASP A 536 16.80 -6.86 26.67
CA ASP A 536 17.34 -6.49 28.00
C ASP A 536 18.26 -7.57 28.60
N GLN A 537 18.34 -8.79 28.01
CA GLN A 537 19.19 -9.86 28.54
C GLN A 537 20.67 -9.64 28.14
N PRO A 538 21.59 -9.92 29.08
CA PRO A 538 23.02 -9.95 28.78
C PRO A 538 23.30 -10.99 27.70
N ALA A 539 23.75 -10.55 26.53
CA ALA A 539 24.06 -11.42 25.40
C ALA A 539 25.56 -11.70 25.30
N PRO A 540 25.97 -12.81 24.69
CA PRO A 540 27.38 -13.16 24.52
C PRO A 540 28.14 -12.25 23.53
N GLY A 541 27.52 -11.26 22.95
CA GLY A 541 28.05 -10.28 22.00
C GLY A 541 26.94 -9.39 21.46
N PRO A 542 27.21 -8.58 20.43
CA PRO A 542 26.14 -7.84 19.78
C PRO A 542 25.14 -8.83 19.18
N VAL A 543 23.85 -8.64 19.48
CA VAL A 543 22.77 -9.47 18.93
C VAL A 543 21.84 -8.63 18.09
N LEU A 544 21.14 -9.27 17.17
CA LEU A 544 20.08 -8.69 16.36
C LEU A 544 18.81 -9.49 16.56
N VAL A 545 17.78 -8.85 17.11
CA VAL A 545 16.49 -9.50 17.37
C VAL A 545 15.56 -9.26 16.21
N GLY A 546 15.06 -10.35 15.60
CA GLY A 546 14.17 -10.36 14.43
C GLY A 546 12.94 -11.24 14.64
N GLY A 547 12.23 -11.55 13.55
CA GLY A 547 10.94 -12.23 13.54
C GLY A 547 9.78 -11.23 13.59
N SER A 548 8.54 -11.69 13.34
CA SER A 548 7.39 -10.81 13.19
C SER A 548 7.06 -10.03 14.46
N ALA A 549 7.25 -10.61 15.64
CA ALA A 549 7.06 -9.88 16.90
C ALA A 549 8.04 -8.71 17.07
N ALA A 550 9.33 -8.90 16.74
CA ALA A 550 10.34 -7.83 16.79
C ALA A 550 10.05 -6.75 15.74
N THR A 551 9.66 -7.18 14.55
CA THR A 551 9.23 -6.29 13.46
C THR A 551 8.07 -5.38 13.88
N LEU A 552 7.08 -5.93 14.59
CA LEU A 552 5.94 -5.16 15.09
C LEU A 552 6.35 -4.17 16.20
N VAL A 553 7.31 -4.53 17.06
CA VAL A 553 7.86 -3.63 18.07
C VAL A 553 8.57 -2.46 17.38
N ASP A 554 9.50 -2.74 16.48
CA ASP A 554 10.27 -1.71 15.77
C ASP A 554 9.36 -0.78 14.96
N ALA A 555 8.33 -1.32 14.29
CA ALA A 555 7.36 -0.52 13.55
C ALA A 555 6.57 0.42 14.45
N THR A 556 6.10 -0.08 15.61
CA THR A 556 5.33 0.75 16.55
C THR A 556 6.18 1.82 17.22
N ASP A 557 7.42 1.51 17.56
CA ASP A 557 8.35 2.45 18.18
C ASP A 557 8.76 3.54 17.17
N THR A 558 9.03 3.19 15.91
CA THR A 558 9.33 4.18 14.85
C THR A 558 8.18 5.15 14.55
N ILE A 559 6.93 4.74 14.79
CA ILE A 559 5.75 5.63 14.60
C ILE A 559 5.56 6.53 15.82
N ALA A 560 5.98 6.09 17.01
CA ALA A 560 5.79 6.81 18.26
C ALA A 560 6.85 7.90 18.50
N ASP A 561 8.06 7.73 17.97
CA ASP A 561 9.17 8.69 18.04
C ASP A 561 9.06 9.78 16.95
#